data_a3dedd56fa0d29d0dc1afc3814f803f9
#
_entry.id   a3dedd56fa0d29d0dc1afc3814f803f9
#
_cell.length_a   1.000
_cell.length_b   1.000
_cell.length_c   1.000
_cell.angle_alpha   90.00
_cell.angle_beta   90.00
_cell.angle_gamma   90.00
#
_symmetry.space_group_name_H-M   'P 1'
#
loop_
_entity.id
_entity.type
_entity.pdbx_description
1 polymer ?
#
loop_
_entity_poly.entity_id
_entity_poly.type
_entity_poly.pdbx_seq_one_letter_code
_entity_poly.pdbx_strand_id
1 'polypeptide(L)'
;MKAVERVKQLTQDWLDRWTGAEQPKLYYKMTDESVACLASLSQLQQKYRPTPWLSNPHLHLLYFDLIKKKQIRFEYDRLDPLTMQDGGVTAIMWSGVNLPAHTPTIVLLHTITGSPDSMRELVRDLRQYTGWRVALCLR
;
A
#
# COMPACT_ATOMS: atom_id res chain seq x y z
N MET A 1 9.58 -12.57 37.51
CA MET A 1 8.99 -11.62 36.56
C MET A 1 10.07 -10.72 35.89
N LYS A 2 10.86 -9.94 36.63
CA LYS A 2 11.88 -9.01 36.05
C LYS A 2 12.94 -9.65 35.13
N ALA A 3 13.37 -10.89 35.37
CA ALA A 3 14.38 -11.56 34.56
C ALA A 3 13.88 -11.94 33.17
N VAL A 4 12.64 -12.41 33.04
CA VAL A 4 12.04 -12.78 31.75
C VAL A 4 11.80 -11.54 30.87
N GLU A 5 11.40 -10.42 31.46
CA GLU A 5 11.24 -9.16 30.73
C GLU A 5 12.60 -8.65 30.22
N ARG A 6 13.65 -8.75 31.03
CA ARG A 6 15.00 -8.35 30.64
C ARG A 6 15.55 -9.18 29.48
N VAL A 7 15.31 -10.49 29.48
CA VAL A 7 15.69 -11.37 28.37
C VAL A 7 14.93 -11.00 27.10
N LYS A 8 13.62 -10.80 27.18
CA LYS A 8 12.81 -10.34 26.03
C LYS A 8 13.31 -9.02 25.45
N GLN A 9 13.66 -8.08 26.32
CA GLN A 9 14.18 -6.78 25.88
C GLN A 9 15.53 -6.89 25.18
N LEU A 10 16.46 -7.67 25.73
CA LEU A 10 17.77 -7.92 25.09
C LEU A 10 17.63 -8.62 23.74
N THR A 11 16.72 -9.59 23.62
CA THR A 11 16.45 -10.29 22.37
C THR A 11 15.86 -9.31 21.33
N GLN A 12 14.95 -8.44 21.76
CA GLN A 12 14.34 -7.44 20.89
C GLN A 12 15.36 -6.39 20.42
N ASP A 13 16.23 -5.91 21.31
CA ASP A 13 17.28 -4.94 20.97
C ASP A 13 18.30 -5.54 20.00
N TRP A 14 18.61 -6.81 20.14
CA TRP A 14 19.47 -7.54 19.20
C TRP A 14 18.80 -7.67 17.83
N LEU A 15 17.53 -8.06 17.78
CA LEU A 15 16.74 -8.12 16.54
C LEU A 15 16.63 -6.76 15.87
N ASP A 16 16.35 -5.71 16.62
CA ASP A 16 16.24 -4.34 16.11
C ASP A 16 17.55 -3.88 15.45
N ARG A 17 18.69 -4.20 16.04
CA ARG A 17 20.03 -3.91 15.46
C ARG A 17 20.27 -4.73 14.19
N TRP A 18 19.97 -6.01 14.24
CA TRP A 18 20.21 -6.91 13.10
C TRP A 18 19.31 -6.58 11.90
N THR A 19 18.05 -6.21 12.14
CA THR A 19 17.08 -5.85 11.08
C THR A 19 17.15 -4.40 10.63
N GLY A 20 17.93 -3.56 11.31
CA GLY A 20 17.99 -2.12 11.02
C GLY A 20 16.70 -1.40 11.39
N ALA A 21 16.06 -1.79 12.51
CA ALA A 21 14.84 -1.15 12.95
C ALA A 21 15.08 0.29 13.39
N GLU A 22 14.45 1.24 12.71
CA GLU A 22 14.61 2.68 12.95
C GLU A 22 13.28 3.39 13.12
N GLN A 23 13.30 4.50 13.85
CA GLN A 23 12.15 5.38 13.89
C GLN A 23 12.12 6.23 12.61
N PRO A 24 10.98 6.31 11.91
CA PRO A 24 10.85 7.11 10.70
C PRO A 24 11.19 8.59 10.96
N LYS A 25 12.01 9.19 10.10
CA LYS A 25 12.27 10.62 10.09
C LYS A 25 11.22 11.28 9.20
N LEU A 26 10.38 12.12 9.79
CA LEU A 26 9.30 12.79 9.08
C LEU A 26 9.75 14.17 8.63
N TYR A 27 9.60 14.46 7.34
CA TYR A 27 9.87 15.75 6.74
C TYR A 27 8.56 16.31 6.19
N TYR A 28 8.10 17.42 6.75
CA TYR A 28 6.83 18.03 6.36
C TYR A 28 6.87 19.55 6.59
N LYS A 29 6.01 20.27 5.88
CA LYS A 29 5.80 21.69 6.15
C LYS A 29 4.97 21.82 7.42
N MET A 30 5.44 22.63 8.37
CA MET A 30 4.72 22.88 9.62
C MET A 30 3.48 23.76 9.35
N THR A 31 2.34 23.12 9.23
CA THR A 31 1.01 23.73 9.16
C THR A 31 0.12 23.03 10.17
N ASP A 32 -0.91 23.69 10.66
CA ASP A 32 -1.85 23.11 11.63
C ASP A 32 -2.48 21.82 11.10
N GLU A 33 -2.78 21.77 9.81
CA GLU A 33 -3.32 20.58 9.12
C GLU A 33 -2.32 19.43 9.11
N SER A 34 -1.04 19.72 8.81
CA SER A 34 0.02 18.68 8.79
C SER A 34 0.25 18.11 10.18
N VAL A 35 0.27 18.96 11.19
CA VAL A 35 0.43 18.56 12.60
C VAL A 35 -0.76 17.69 13.04
N ALA A 36 -1.99 18.10 12.74
CA ALA A 36 -3.19 17.35 13.06
C ALA A 36 -3.21 15.98 12.36
N CYS A 37 -2.83 15.96 11.08
CA CYS A 37 -2.72 14.72 10.31
C CYS A 37 -1.70 13.76 10.92
N LEU A 38 -0.50 14.24 11.25
CA LEU A 38 0.56 13.41 11.86
C LEU A 38 0.19 12.93 13.27
N ALA A 39 -0.52 13.75 14.04
CA ALA A 39 -1.02 13.35 15.35
C ALA A 39 -2.01 12.16 15.26
N SER A 40 -2.78 12.07 14.17
CA SER A 40 -3.70 10.96 13.92
C SER A 40 -2.98 9.66 13.49
N LEU A 41 -1.74 9.75 13.03
CA LEU A 41 -0.95 8.63 12.50
C LEU A 41 0.03 8.08 13.55
N SER A 42 -0.50 7.54 14.65
CA SER A 42 0.30 7.00 15.76
C SER A 42 1.34 5.95 15.35
N GLN A 43 1.11 5.25 14.25
CA GLN A 43 2.04 4.25 13.70
C GLN A 43 3.36 4.86 13.22
N LEU A 44 3.36 6.12 12.74
CA LEU A 44 4.57 6.82 12.32
C LEU A 44 5.47 7.24 13.49
N GLN A 45 4.93 7.22 14.70
CA GLN A 45 5.68 7.51 15.93
C GLN A 45 6.38 6.28 16.49
N GLN A 46 6.10 5.11 15.94
CA GLN A 46 6.69 3.84 16.38
C GLN A 46 7.92 3.49 15.52
N LYS A 47 8.83 2.71 16.11
CA LYS A 47 9.93 2.12 15.35
C LYS A 47 9.38 1.22 14.24
N TYR A 48 9.81 1.45 13.01
CA TYR A 48 9.61 0.51 11.93
C TYR A 48 10.52 -0.70 12.15
N ARG A 49 9.93 -1.87 12.20
CA ARG A 49 10.64 -3.15 12.34
C ARG A 49 10.47 -3.97 11.08
N PRO A 50 11.52 -4.08 10.24
CA PRO A 50 11.46 -4.97 9.08
C PRO A 50 11.18 -6.41 9.50
N THR A 51 10.50 -7.16 8.65
CA THR A 51 10.34 -8.60 8.85
C THR A 51 11.71 -9.27 8.86
N PRO A 52 12.10 -10.02 9.92
CA PRO A 52 13.49 -10.47 10.10
C PRO A 52 14.10 -11.18 8.88
N TRP A 53 13.34 -12.09 8.24
CA TRP A 53 13.83 -12.83 7.05
C TRP A 53 13.72 -12.03 5.74
N LEU A 54 13.12 -10.84 5.77
CA LEU A 54 13.01 -9.90 4.64
C LEU A 54 13.76 -8.59 4.90
N SER A 55 14.71 -8.57 5.83
CA SER A 55 15.52 -7.39 6.12
C SER A 55 16.44 -6.99 4.94
N ASN A 56 16.80 -7.95 4.09
CA ASN A 56 17.53 -7.65 2.86
C ASN A 56 16.56 -7.12 1.76
N PRO A 57 16.83 -5.93 1.18
CA PRO A 57 15.95 -5.31 0.16
C PRO A 57 15.71 -6.21 -1.06
N HIS A 58 16.71 -6.96 -1.51
CA HIS A 58 16.58 -7.85 -2.67
C HIS A 58 15.66 -9.03 -2.37
N LEU A 59 15.74 -9.61 -1.18
CA LEU A 59 14.82 -10.68 -0.75
C LEU A 59 13.40 -10.16 -0.59
N HIS A 60 13.24 -8.92 -0.13
CA HIS A 60 11.93 -8.28 -0.03
C HIS A 60 11.27 -8.13 -1.40
N LEU A 61 11.99 -7.63 -2.39
CA LEU A 61 11.48 -7.51 -3.76
C LEU A 61 11.12 -8.87 -4.37
N LEU A 62 12.00 -9.86 -4.20
CA LEU A 62 11.77 -11.21 -4.69
C LEU A 62 10.53 -11.86 -4.04
N TYR A 63 10.41 -11.73 -2.73
CA TYR A 63 9.24 -12.21 -1.99
C TYR A 63 7.95 -11.55 -2.48
N PHE A 64 7.96 -10.22 -2.67
CA PHE A 64 6.81 -9.48 -3.16
C PHE A 64 6.39 -9.96 -4.55
N ASP A 65 7.32 -10.07 -5.48
CA ASP A 65 7.00 -10.43 -6.86
C ASP A 65 6.56 -11.89 -7.03
N LEU A 66 7.26 -12.82 -6.37
CA LEU A 66 7.02 -14.26 -6.54
C LEU A 66 5.87 -14.80 -5.68
N ILE A 67 5.68 -14.25 -4.50
CA ILE A 67 4.77 -14.81 -3.49
C ILE A 67 3.60 -13.90 -3.21
N LYS A 68 3.85 -12.69 -2.71
CA LYS A 68 2.78 -11.81 -2.24
C LYS A 68 1.82 -11.41 -3.35
N LYS A 69 2.34 -11.06 -4.51
CA LYS A 69 1.55 -10.65 -5.68
C LYS A 69 0.58 -11.74 -6.16
N LYS A 70 0.97 -13.00 -6.06
CA LYS A 70 0.14 -14.14 -6.44
C LYS A 70 -0.94 -14.51 -5.42
N GLN A 71 -0.79 -14.09 -4.16
CA GLN A 71 -1.75 -14.38 -3.09
C GLN A 71 -2.95 -13.44 -3.09
N ILE A 72 -2.83 -12.31 -3.77
CA ILE A 72 -3.89 -11.30 -3.79
C ILE A 72 -4.98 -11.73 -4.77
N ARG A 73 -6.08 -12.25 -4.22
CA ARG A 73 -7.28 -12.59 -4.97
C ARG A 73 -8.18 -11.34 -5.01
N PHE A 74 -8.19 -10.68 -6.14
CA PHE A 74 -9.08 -9.58 -6.42
C PHE A 74 -9.36 -9.52 -7.91
N GLU A 75 -10.63 -9.38 -8.29
CA GLU A 75 -11.06 -9.25 -9.67
C GLU A 75 -11.74 -7.90 -9.84
N TYR A 76 -11.47 -7.27 -10.98
CA TYR A 76 -12.15 -6.05 -11.38
C TYR A 76 -13.53 -6.41 -11.93
N ASP A 77 -14.52 -5.55 -11.67
CA ASP A 77 -15.90 -5.81 -12.07
C ASP A 77 -16.10 -5.65 -13.58
N ARG A 78 -15.39 -4.69 -14.21
CA ARG A 78 -15.55 -4.38 -15.63
C ARG A 78 -14.29 -3.72 -16.21
N LEU A 79 -14.05 -3.98 -17.50
CA LEU A 79 -13.04 -3.32 -18.31
C LEU A 79 -13.74 -2.57 -19.45
N ASP A 80 -13.54 -1.25 -19.51
CA ASP A 80 -14.06 -0.37 -20.55
C ASP A 80 -12.91 0.10 -21.44
N PRO A 81 -12.82 -0.35 -22.71
CA PRO A 81 -11.86 0.17 -23.66
C PRO A 81 -12.26 1.59 -24.08
N LEU A 82 -11.29 2.47 -24.20
CA LEU A 82 -11.45 3.86 -24.64
C LEU A 82 -10.59 4.10 -25.88
N THR A 83 -11.24 4.56 -26.95
CA THR A 83 -10.53 5.00 -28.14
C THR A 83 -10.28 6.51 -28.03
N MET A 84 -9.04 6.91 -28.11
CA MET A 84 -8.62 8.30 -28.04
C MET A 84 -8.75 8.99 -29.42
N GLN A 85 -8.71 10.32 -29.44
CA GLN A 85 -8.87 11.09 -30.70
C GLN A 85 -7.76 10.83 -31.72
N ASP A 86 -6.58 10.46 -31.26
CA ASP A 86 -5.42 10.10 -32.09
C ASP A 86 -5.44 8.65 -32.62
N GLY A 87 -6.52 7.91 -32.33
CA GLY A 87 -6.66 6.49 -32.70
C GLY A 87 -5.99 5.52 -31.70
N GLY A 88 -5.33 6.02 -30.68
CA GLY A 88 -4.79 5.20 -29.59
C GLY A 88 -5.92 4.55 -28.79
N VAL A 89 -5.65 3.37 -28.22
CA VAL A 89 -6.60 2.65 -27.36
C VAL A 89 -6.01 2.52 -25.97
N THR A 90 -6.79 2.91 -24.99
CA THR A 90 -6.53 2.67 -23.57
C THR A 90 -7.74 1.98 -22.94
N ALA A 91 -7.70 1.70 -21.65
CA ALA A 91 -8.86 1.12 -20.97
C ALA A 91 -8.96 1.57 -19.52
N ILE A 92 -10.15 1.47 -18.97
CA ILE A 92 -10.40 1.67 -17.54
C ILE A 92 -10.90 0.35 -16.95
N MET A 93 -10.23 -0.09 -15.89
CA MET A 93 -10.69 -1.21 -15.08
C MET A 93 -11.44 -0.66 -13.86
N TRP A 94 -12.66 -1.13 -13.70
CA TRP A 94 -13.57 -0.65 -12.66
C TRP A 94 -13.68 -1.62 -11.51
N SER A 95 -13.80 -1.06 -10.31
CA SER A 95 -14.28 -1.77 -9.12
C SER A 95 -15.36 -0.96 -8.44
N GLY A 96 -16.52 -1.60 -8.19
CA GLY A 96 -17.70 -0.97 -7.61
C GLY A 96 -18.65 -0.37 -8.65
N VAL A 97 -18.79 -0.97 -9.83
CA VAL A 97 -19.73 -0.51 -10.88
C VAL A 97 -21.18 -0.52 -10.40
N ASN A 98 -21.53 -1.45 -9.50
CA ASN A 98 -22.89 -1.60 -8.96
C ASN A 98 -23.22 -0.62 -7.82
N LEU A 99 -22.29 0.26 -7.44
CA LEU A 99 -22.55 1.27 -6.43
C LEU A 99 -23.44 2.40 -6.97
N PRO A 100 -24.19 3.07 -6.09
CA PRO A 100 -25.04 4.21 -6.47
C PRO A 100 -24.26 5.27 -7.26
N ALA A 101 -24.93 5.96 -8.17
CA ALA A 101 -24.28 6.94 -9.07
C ALA A 101 -23.57 8.08 -8.31
N HIS A 102 -24.05 8.47 -7.15
CA HIS A 102 -23.49 9.52 -6.31
C HIS A 102 -22.28 9.06 -5.48
N THR A 103 -21.90 7.77 -5.54
CA THR A 103 -20.73 7.27 -4.81
C THR A 103 -19.47 7.92 -5.35
N PRO A 104 -18.61 8.49 -4.50
CA PRO A 104 -17.33 9.03 -4.92
C PRO A 104 -16.49 7.99 -5.68
N THR A 105 -15.72 8.48 -6.65
CA THR A 105 -14.86 7.61 -7.46
C THR A 105 -13.39 8.02 -7.28
N ILE A 106 -12.56 7.08 -6.91
CA ILE A 106 -11.10 7.25 -6.88
C ILE A 106 -10.54 6.85 -8.24
N VAL A 107 -9.80 7.76 -8.87
CA VAL A 107 -9.08 7.47 -10.12
C VAL A 107 -7.65 7.10 -9.79
N LEU A 108 -7.21 5.93 -10.23
CA LEU A 108 -5.85 5.44 -10.05
C LEU A 108 -5.11 5.40 -11.38
N LEU A 109 -3.86 5.82 -11.34
CA LEU A 109 -2.92 5.70 -12.46
C LEU A 109 -1.76 4.80 -11.99
N HIS A 110 -1.49 3.74 -12.73
CA HIS A 110 -0.31 2.92 -12.43
C HIS A 110 0.97 3.57 -12.98
N THR A 111 2.11 3.14 -12.47
CA THR A 111 3.43 3.59 -12.96
C THR A 111 3.69 3.04 -14.37
N ILE A 112 4.68 3.62 -15.07
CA ILE A 112 5.05 3.19 -16.45
C ILE A 112 5.29 1.68 -16.55
N THR A 113 5.91 1.09 -15.54
CA THR A 113 6.19 -0.35 -15.45
C THR A 113 5.13 -1.13 -14.66
N GLY A 114 4.11 -0.45 -14.17
CA GLY A 114 3.04 -1.06 -13.41
C GLY A 114 2.11 -1.90 -14.28
N SER A 115 1.40 -2.81 -13.64
CA SER A 115 0.35 -3.60 -14.27
C SER A 115 -0.92 -3.54 -13.40
N PRO A 116 -2.08 -3.85 -13.94
CA PRO A 116 -3.31 -3.97 -13.15
C PRO A 116 -3.15 -4.92 -11.96
N ASP A 117 -2.36 -5.98 -12.14
CA ASP A 117 -2.10 -6.96 -11.08
C ASP A 117 -1.33 -6.37 -9.90
N SER A 118 -0.41 -5.45 -10.16
CA SER A 118 0.34 -4.77 -9.09
C SER A 118 -0.53 -3.83 -8.25
N MET A 119 -1.67 -3.39 -8.78
CA MET A 119 -2.60 -2.48 -8.11
C MET A 119 -3.74 -3.20 -7.37
N ARG A 120 -3.88 -4.52 -7.53
CA ARG A 120 -5.01 -5.29 -6.96
C ARG A 120 -5.16 -5.12 -5.45
N GLU A 121 -4.06 -5.15 -4.70
CA GLU A 121 -4.09 -4.97 -3.25
C GLU A 121 -4.61 -3.57 -2.89
N LEU A 122 -4.07 -2.54 -3.51
CA LEU A 122 -4.48 -1.16 -3.27
C LEU A 122 -5.96 -0.95 -3.62
N VAL A 123 -6.42 -1.45 -4.76
CA VAL A 123 -7.82 -1.32 -5.19
C VAL A 123 -8.75 -2.04 -4.22
N ARG A 124 -8.40 -3.28 -3.82
CA ARG A 124 -9.16 -4.05 -2.82
C ARG A 124 -9.28 -3.26 -1.50
N ASP A 125 -8.16 -2.75 -1.00
CA ASP A 125 -8.12 -2.08 0.29
C ASP A 125 -8.87 -0.74 0.23
N LEU A 126 -8.72 0.05 -0.83
CA LEU A 126 -9.51 1.25 -1.03
C LEU A 126 -11.02 0.94 -1.06
N ARG A 127 -11.43 -0.10 -1.77
CA ARG A 127 -12.83 -0.55 -1.78
C ARG A 127 -13.33 -0.92 -0.39
N GLN A 128 -12.52 -1.69 0.33
CA GLN A 128 -12.89 -2.20 1.65
C GLN A 128 -12.99 -1.09 2.70
N TYR A 129 -12.03 -0.15 2.70
CA TYR A 129 -11.94 0.88 3.74
C TYR A 129 -12.80 2.11 3.45
N THR A 130 -12.97 2.48 2.19
CA THR A 130 -13.75 3.68 1.84
C THR A 130 -15.15 3.38 1.38
N GLY A 131 -15.41 2.19 0.84
CA GLY A 131 -16.65 1.86 0.15
C GLY A 131 -16.83 2.59 -1.20
N TRP A 132 -15.83 3.35 -1.67
CA TRP A 132 -15.92 4.15 -2.88
C TRP A 132 -15.66 3.32 -4.14
N ARG A 133 -16.11 3.85 -5.28
CA ARG A 133 -15.78 3.26 -6.58
C ARG A 133 -14.32 3.52 -6.92
N VAL A 134 -13.67 2.59 -7.59
CA VAL A 134 -12.29 2.76 -8.06
C VAL A 134 -12.24 2.56 -9.58
N ALA A 135 -11.60 3.50 -10.26
CA ALA A 135 -11.31 3.48 -11.68
C ALA A 135 -9.79 3.43 -11.88
N LEU A 136 -9.26 2.29 -12.31
CA LEU A 136 -7.86 2.14 -12.67
C LEU A 136 -7.69 2.40 -14.17
N CYS A 137 -7.02 3.48 -14.52
CA CYS A 137 -6.68 3.79 -15.90
C CYS A 137 -5.48 2.97 -16.36
N LEU A 138 -5.64 2.27 -17.46
CA LEU A 138 -4.55 1.55 -18.14
C LEU A 138 -3.86 2.49 -19.13
N ARG A 139 -2.62 2.17 -19.45
CA ARG A 139 -1.80 2.97 -20.37
C ARG A 139 -1.38 2.12 -21.56
#